data_633bb04f16158e7bfdc9a2b9d8a9c55a
#
_entry.id   633bb04f16158e7bfdc9a2b9d8a9c55a
#
_cell.length_a   1.000
_cell.length_b   1.000
_cell.length_c   1.000
_cell.angle_alpha   90.00
_cell.angle_beta   90.00
_cell.angle_gamma   90.00
#
_symmetry.space_group_name_H-M   'P 1'
#
loop_
_entity.id
_entity.type
_entity.pdbx_description
1 polymer ?
#
loop_
_entity_poly.entity_id
_entity_poly.type
_entity_poly.pdbx_seq_one_letter_code
_entity_poly.pdbx_strand_id
1 'polypeptide(L)'
;MKNITKYILAAAAAFSSLTACQEFEDFEKTIDGTPGLVYVQTGTENLYTIRVVHKPTGSTGEFFTEFPVCCNTTRHAGVKATFVYDASLVESYNAEHKTSYAALPAEYLTLENTTLTVPENATASADSVKVTLTGDLSLLTERNYLAPLRIKAEGIDASEVMGAVYVAVATEINLIRAIESTDDMVGFTATGRSAWTADCGNYANLFDVSTSTSVDFPEQYGNVLNIDMKEQQLVTGLCLGYGSVPSVSIEYSADGENFSQAGTPVAGEYVTGGSRMYAAFHGHIEARYLRLTVGFSSSWSKTLSEIDIYKIDSEDPTVHAVTGTENLITGKITHRQTGSTSDVNASFSAYATVASTSGYTVSVAADNSLVAAYNTAHG
;
A
#
# COMPACT_ATOMS: atom_id res chain seq x y z
N MET A 1 -26.89 11.59 -28.57
CA MET A 1 -26.17 10.69 -29.48
C MET A 1 -24.72 11.12 -29.84
N LYS A 2 -24.17 12.22 -29.25
CA LYS A 2 -22.78 12.69 -29.56
C LYS A 2 -21.68 12.13 -28.64
N ASN A 3 -22.02 11.44 -27.55
CA ASN A 3 -21.04 10.98 -26.57
C ASN A 3 -20.70 9.48 -26.67
N ILE A 4 -21.48 8.69 -27.41
CA ILE A 4 -21.22 7.24 -27.57
C ILE A 4 -20.06 6.98 -28.54
N THR A 5 -19.85 7.85 -29.50
CA THR A 5 -18.80 7.72 -30.52
C THR A 5 -17.37 7.89 -29.95
N LYS A 6 -17.24 8.66 -28.85
CA LYS A 6 -15.93 8.87 -28.20
C LYS A 6 -15.44 7.65 -27.41
N TYR A 7 -16.34 6.87 -26.83
CA TYR A 7 -15.98 5.68 -26.07
C TYR A 7 -15.70 4.46 -26.94
N ILE A 8 -16.29 4.41 -28.15
CA ILE A 8 -16.01 3.34 -29.12
C ILE A 8 -14.59 3.53 -29.72
N LEU A 9 -14.11 4.76 -29.91
CA LEU A 9 -12.73 5.01 -30.35
C LEU A 9 -11.68 4.65 -29.27
N ALA A 10 -11.99 4.87 -27.99
CA ALA A 10 -11.06 4.52 -26.89
C ALA A 10 -10.99 2.99 -26.65
N ALA A 11 -12.09 2.25 -26.86
CA ALA A 11 -12.10 0.80 -26.74
C ALA A 11 -11.41 0.10 -27.92
N ALA A 12 -11.42 0.70 -29.13
CA ALA A 12 -10.71 0.18 -30.30
C ALA A 12 -9.18 0.34 -30.17
N ALA A 13 -8.71 1.40 -29.47
CA ALA A 13 -7.28 1.61 -29.23
C ALA A 13 -6.68 0.61 -28.21
N ALA A 14 -7.49 0.04 -27.29
CA ALA A 14 -6.99 -0.89 -26.28
C ALA A 14 -6.84 -2.34 -26.80
N PHE A 15 -7.44 -2.71 -27.93
CA PHE A 15 -7.34 -4.07 -28.50
C PHE A 15 -6.31 -4.19 -29.63
N SER A 16 -5.77 -3.07 -30.14
CA SER A 16 -4.78 -3.07 -31.22
C SER A 16 -3.32 -3.17 -30.74
N SER A 17 -3.06 -3.22 -29.44
CA SER A 17 -1.69 -3.19 -28.90
C SER A 17 -0.90 -4.50 -29.02
N LEU A 18 -1.52 -5.61 -29.49
CA LEU A 18 -0.83 -6.87 -29.75
C LEU A 18 -0.44 -7.09 -31.24
N THR A 19 -0.85 -6.19 -32.13
CA THR A 19 -0.50 -6.25 -33.55
C THR A 19 0.22 -4.99 -34.05
N ALA A 20 0.57 -4.08 -33.15
CA ALA A 20 1.09 -2.76 -33.49
C ALA A 20 2.39 -2.79 -34.35
N CYS A 21 3.21 -3.85 -34.22
CA CYS A 21 4.38 -3.99 -35.08
C CYS A 21 4.04 -4.32 -36.55
N GLN A 22 2.90 -5.00 -36.80
CA GLN A 22 2.47 -5.30 -38.19
C GLN A 22 1.75 -4.12 -38.86
N GLU A 23 0.99 -3.34 -38.07
CA GLU A 23 0.29 -2.16 -38.62
C GLU A 23 1.26 -1.02 -39.00
N PHE A 24 2.40 -0.91 -38.31
CA PHE A 24 3.42 0.08 -38.68
C PHE A 24 4.10 -0.22 -40.01
N GLU A 25 4.30 -1.50 -40.37
CA GLU A 25 4.86 -1.85 -41.71
C GLU A 25 3.94 -1.42 -42.87
N ASP A 26 2.62 -1.51 -42.66
CA ASP A 26 1.65 -1.08 -43.68
C ASP A 26 1.54 0.46 -43.78
N PHE A 27 1.75 1.16 -42.67
CA PHE A 27 1.77 2.62 -42.63
C PHE A 27 3.02 3.19 -43.36
N GLU A 28 4.18 2.55 -43.19
CA GLU A 28 5.40 2.90 -43.91
C GLU A 28 5.29 2.76 -45.44
N LYS A 29 4.57 1.73 -45.89
CA LYS A 29 4.32 1.54 -47.32
C LYS A 29 3.43 2.63 -47.93
N THR A 30 2.70 3.36 -47.08
CA THR A 30 1.75 4.40 -47.53
C THR A 30 2.32 5.80 -47.43
N ILE A 31 3.36 6.05 -46.62
CA ILE A 31 3.97 7.35 -46.41
C ILE A 31 5.47 7.28 -46.70
N ASP A 32 5.81 7.44 -47.96
CA ASP A 32 7.23 7.61 -48.39
C ASP A 32 7.80 8.90 -47.81
N GLY A 33 8.74 8.79 -46.87
CA GLY A 33 9.43 9.93 -46.25
C GLY A 33 9.21 10.17 -44.77
N THR A 34 8.50 9.29 -44.05
CA THR A 34 8.43 9.37 -42.55
C THR A 34 9.80 9.07 -41.97
N PRO A 35 10.42 9.99 -41.19
CA PRO A 35 11.69 9.72 -40.54
C PRO A 35 11.60 8.54 -39.60
N GLY A 36 12.61 7.67 -39.61
CA GLY A 36 12.73 6.62 -38.63
C GLY A 36 12.93 7.21 -37.24
N LEU A 37 12.23 6.66 -36.23
CA LEU A 37 12.31 7.11 -34.85
C LEU A 37 12.48 5.94 -33.92
N VAL A 38 13.28 6.14 -32.87
CA VAL A 38 13.44 5.22 -31.73
C VAL A 38 12.52 5.63 -30.58
N TYR A 39 11.88 4.66 -29.98
CA TYR A 39 10.98 4.88 -28.84
C TYR A 39 10.90 3.64 -27.94
N VAL A 40 10.29 3.79 -26.78
CA VAL A 40 9.86 2.66 -25.92
C VAL A 40 8.34 2.57 -25.97
N GLN A 41 7.85 1.39 -26.26
CA GLN A 41 6.40 1.15 -26.27
C GLN A 41 5.92 0.99 -24.81
N THR A 42 5.19 1.97 -24.36
CA THR A 42 4.54 1.98 -23.04
C THR A 42 3.03 2.06 -23.25
N GLY A 43 2.28 1.95 -22.17
CA GLY A 43 0.87 2.33 -22.18
C GLY A 43 0.69 3.85 -22.39
N THR A 44 -0.29 4.43 -21.73
CA THR A 44 -0.49 5.87 -21.72
C THR A 44 0.67 6.58 -21.00
N GLU A 45 1.08 7.77 -21.47
CA GLU A 45 2.04 8.68 -20.81
C GLU A 45 3.49 8.19 -20.72
N ASN A 46 3.89 7.18 -21.48
CA ASN A 46 5.24 6.58 -21.44
C ASN A 46 5.69 6.16 -20.03
N LEU A 47 4.75 5.67 -19.21
CA LEU A 47 4.92 5.42 -17.80
C LEU A 47 4.86 3.92 -17.46
N TYR A 48 5.88 3.44 -16.75
CA TYR A 48 5.88 2.18 -16.00
C TYR A 48 5.75 2.47 -14.52
N THR A 49 5.07 1.63 -13.76
CA THR A 49 4.90 1.83 -12.31
C THR A 49 5.44 0.64 -11.54
N ILE A 50 6.36 0.91 -10.61
CA ILE A 50 6.84 0.00 -9.58
C ILE A 50 6.12 0.37 -8.27
N ARG A 51 5.56 -0.62 -7.58
CA ARG A 51 4.92 -0.41 -6.27
C ARG A 51 5.82 -0.92 -5.16
N VAL A 52 6.04 -0.08 -4.15
CA VAL A 52 6.80 -0.38 -2.95
C VAL A 52 5.88 -0.23 -1.75
N VAL A 53 5.69 -1.30 -1.00
CA VAL A 53 4.90 -1.28 0.24
C VAL A 53 5.86 -1.33 1.43
N HIS A 54 5.88 -0.27 2.22
CA HIS A 54 6.65 -0.17 3.44
C HIS A 54 5.86 -0.78 4.61
N LYS A 55 6.42 -1.82 5.20
CA LYS A 55 5.93 -2.45 6.43
C LYS A 55 6.97 -2.26 7.53
N PRO A 56 6.59 -2.31 8.81
CA PRO A 56 7.56 -2.30 9.91
C PRO A 56 8.60 -3.43 9.83
N THR A 57 8.29 -4.51 9.12
CA THR A 57 9.16 -5.65 8.88
C THR A 57 10.08 -5.52 7.66
N GLY A 58 9.96 -4.42 6.91
CA GLY A 58 10.71 -4.16 5.68
C GLY A 58 9.82 -3.87 4.48
N SER A 59 10.42 -3.41 3.40
CA SER A 59 9.70 -3.10 2.15
C SER A 59 9.42 -4.36 1.34
N THR A 60 8.24 -4.42 0.72
CA THR A 60 7.80 -5.51 -0.16
C THR A 60 7.28 -4.96 -1.49
N GLY A 61 7.31 -5.77 -2.55
CA GLY A 61 6.86 -5.41 -3.88
C GLY A 61 7.67 -6.10 -4.99
N GLU A 62 7.35 -5.81 -6.23
CA GLU A 62 8.18 -6.15 -7.39
C GLU A 62 9.08 -4.94 -7.68
N PHE A 63 10.35 -5.03 -7.33
CA PHE A 63 11.28 -3.89 -7.34
C PHE A 63 11.98 -3.70 -8.68
N PHE A 64 11.42 -4.19 -9.76
CA PHE A 64 11.98 -3.99 -11.10
C PHE A 64 10.90 -3.86 -12.16
N THR A 65 11.31 -3.29 -13.29
CA THR A 65 10.58 -3.32 -14.55
C THR A 65 11.58 -3.46 -15.68
N GLU A 66 11.13 -3.97 -16.81
CA GLU A 66 11.98 -4.11 -18.01
C GLU A 66 11.18 -3.79 -19.28
N PHE A 67 11.87 -3.26 -20.29
CA PHE A 67 11.25 -2.93 -21.55
C PHE A 67 12.29 -2.94 -22.68
N PRO A 68 11.89 -3.37 -23.90
CA PRO A 68 12.72 -3.27 -25.10
C PRO A 68 12.69 -1.86 -25.67
N VAL A 69 13.60 -1.57 -26.57
CA VAL A 69 13.53 -0.40 -27.45
C VAL A 69 12.91 -0.80 -28.80
N CYS A 70 12.11 0.10 -29.35
CA CYS A 70 11.42 -0.10 -30.62
C CYS A 70 11.84 0.96 -31.64
N CYS A 71 11.65 0.61 -32.92
CA CYS A 71 11.76 1.52 -34.06
C CYS A 71 10.44 1.51 -34.84
N ASN A 72 10.05 2.68 -35.36
CA ASN A 72 8.85 2.79 -36.19
C ASN A 72 9.09 2.37 -37.65
N THR A 73 10.30 1.96 -38.00
CA THR A 73 10.70 1.54 -39.36
C THR A 73 11.65 0.35 -39.33
N THR A 74 11.61 -0.50 -40.32
CA THR A 74 12.62 -1.54 -40.60
C THR A 74 13.76 -1.05 -41.50
N ARG A 75 13.64 0.16 -42.07
CA ARG A 75 14.62 0.73 -43.03
C ARG A 75 15.77 1.41 -42.28
N HIS A 76 16.59 0.65 -41.60
CA HIS A 76 17.81 1.11 -40.93
C HIS A 76 18.90 0.04 -40.98
N ALA A 77 20.14 0.46 -40.87
CA ALA A 77 21.32 -0.44 -40.86
C ALA A 77 21.65 -0.98 -39.44
N GLY A 78 20.64 -1.08 -38.59
CA GLY A 78 20.79 -1.33 -37.16
C GLY A 78 20.81 0.00 -36.38
N VAL A 79 20.16 -0.03 -35.19
CA VAL A 79 20.04 1.13 -34.32
C VAL A 79 20.55 0.75 -32.95
N LYS A 80 21.37 1.62 -32.36
CA LYS A 80 21.84 1.49 -31.00
C LYS A 80 21.18 2.54 -30.12
N ALA A 81 20.51 2.14 -29.09
CA ALA A 81 19.84 3.02 -28.14
C ALA A 81 20.46 2.87 -26.75
N THR A 82 20.80 3.97 -26.11
CA THR A 82 21.36 4.01 -24.76
C THR A 82 20.43 4.77 -23.85
N PHE A 83 20.10 4.15 -22.71
CA PHE A 83 19.24 4.73 -21.69
C PHE A 83 20.08 5.40 -20.60
N VAL A 84 19.71 6.62 -20.26
CA VAL A 84 20.41 7.43 -19.24
C VAL A 84 19.38 8.04 -18.31
N TYR A 85 19.55 7.82 -17.00
CA TYR A 85 18.75 8.49 -16.00
C TYR A 85 18.94 10.01 -16.08
N ASP A 86 17.82 10.75 -16.10
CA ASP A 86 17.81 12.20 -16.22
C ASP A 86 16.75 12.83 -15.33
N ALA A 87 17.11 13.10 -14.07
CA ALA A 87 16.20 13.69 -13.08
C ALA A 87 15.66 15.07 -13.48
N SER A 88 16.32 15.79 -14.41
CA SER A 88 15.85 17.11 -14.85
C SER A 88 14.52 17.07 -15.61
N LEU A 89 14.10 15.89 -16.07
CA LEU A 89 12.81 15.69 -16.75
C LEU A 89 11.62 15.62 -15.80
N VAL A 90 11.82 15.49 -14.48
CA VAL A 90 10.72 15.34 -13.51
C VAL A 90 9.85 16.59 -13.47
N GLU A 91 10.45 17.76 -13.45
CA GLU A 91 9.71 19.03 -13.39
C GLU A 91 8.83 19.24 -14.64
N SER A 92 9.39 18.98 -15.84
CA SER A 92 8.64 19.09 -17.10
C SER A 92 7.50 18.07 -17.16
N TYR A 93 7.74 16.82 -16.74
CA TYR A 93 6.71 15.78 -16.66
C TYR A 93 5.57 16.20 -15.72
N ASN A 94 5.90 16.66 -14.51
CA ASN A 94 4.90 17.12 -13.54
C ASN A 94 4.05 18.28 -14.10
N ALA A 95 4.68 19.23 -14.79
CA ALA A 95 3.97 20.37 -15.36
C ALA A 95 3.00 19.94 -16.49
N GLU A 96 3.43 19.01 -17.35
CA GLU A 96 2.64 18.49 -18.48
C GLU A 96 1.46 17.65 -18.01
N HIS A 97 1.70 16.73 -17.07
CA HIS A 97 0.70 15.74 -16.62
C HIS A 97 -0.05 16.18 -15.36
N LYS A 98 0.25 17.38 -14.80
CA LYS A 98 -0.36 17.91 -13.55
C LYS A 98 -0.18 16.97 -12.36
N THR A 99 1.00 16.41 -12.24
CA THR A 99 1.42 15.50 -11.17
C THR A 99 2.39 16.20 -10.22
N SER A 100 2.79 15.50 -9.13
CA SER A 100 3.70 16.00 -8.11
C SER A 100 4.74 14.95 -7.70
N TYR A 101 5.31 14.25 -8.67
CA TYR A 101 6.38 13.30 -8.39
C TYR A 101 7.64 14.00 -7.84
N ALA A 102 8.27 13.38 -6.84
CA ALA A 102 9.65 13.71 -6.48
C ALA A 102 10.62 12.97 -7.44
N ALA A 103 11.79 13.54 -7.68
CA ALA A 103 12.82 12.80 -8.39
C ALA A 103 13.30 11.60 -7.55
N LEU A 104 13.36 10.40 -8.15
CA LEU A 104 13.94 9.25 -7.46
C LEU A 104 15.45 9.48 -7.29
N PRO A 105 16.02 9.45 -6.06
CA PRO A 105 17.45 9.59 -5.89
C PRO A 105 18.21 8.47 -6.62
N ALA A 106 19.31 8.82 -7.31
CA ALA A 106 20.02 7.91 -8.20
C ALA A 106 20.59 6.67 -7.50
N GLU A 107 20.89 6.76 -6.22
CA GLU A 107 21.37 5.66 -5.37
C GLU A 107 20.36 4.52 -5.19
N TYR A 108 19.07 4.78 -5.42
CA TYR A 108 18.02 3.74 -5.38
C TYR A 108 17.75 3.10 -6.74
N LEU A 109 18.48 3.50 -7.79
CA LEU A 109 18.25 3.04 -9.14
C LEU A 109 19.45 2.26 -9.68
N THR A 110 19.23 1.04 -10.11
CA THR A 110 20.20 0.24 -10.86
C THR A 110 19.65 -0.03 -12.24
N LEU A 111 20.43 0.28 -13.26
CA LEU A 111 20.12 0.01 -14.67
C LEU A 111 21.02 -1.09 -15.20
N GLU A 112 20.42 -2.15 -15.74
CA GLU A 112 21.13 -3.24 -16.43
C GLU A 112 20.78 -3.18 -17.92
N ASN A 113 21.72 -3.61 -18.76
CA ASN A 113 21.58 -3.58 -20.23
C ASN A 113 21.20 -2.19 -20.78
N THR A 114 21.89 -1.17 -20.29
CA THR A 114 21.56 0.24 -20.64
C THR A 114 21.72 0.57 -22.13
N THR A 115 22.36 -0.29 -22.90
CA THR A 115 22.53 -0.13 -24.35
C THR A 115 21.93 -1.32 -25.07
N LEU A 116 20.89 -1.06 -25.86
CA LEU A 116 20.18 -2.05 -26.66
C LEU A 116 20.43 -1.83 -28.13
N THR A 117 20.39 -2.90 -28.92
CA THR A 117 20.50 -2.86 -30.36
C THR A 117 19.23 -3.39 -31.01
N VAL A 118 18.62 -2.60 -31.89
CA VAL A 118 17.61 -3.07 -32.84
C VAL A 118 18.35 -3.53 -34.09
N PRO A 119 18.30 -4.84 -34.42
CA PRO A 119 18.99 -5.35 -35.61
C PRO A 119 18.46 -4.72 -36.90
N GLU A 120 19.28 -4.75 -37.94
CA GLU A 120 18.83 -4.40 -39.28
C GLU A 120 17.57 -5.17 -39.67
N ASN A 121 16.61 -4.50 -40.28
CA ASN A 121 15.31 -5.03 -40.68
C ASN A 121 14.41 -5.52 -39.52
N ALA A 122 14.72 -5.15 -38.29
CA ALA A 122 13.85 -5.40 -37.12
C ALA A 122 13.19 -4.11 -36.66
N THR A 123 12.10 -4.23 -35.89
CA THR A 123 11.38 -3.09 -35.28
C THR A 123 11.54 -3.03 -33.77
N ALA A 124 12.24 -4.00 -33.16
CA ALA A 124 12.49 -4.02 -31.73
C ALA A 124 13.82 -4.70 -31.40
N SER A 125 14.40 -4.34 -30.25
CA SER A 125 15.52 -5.08 -29.68
C SER A 125 15.08 -6.46 -29.16
N ALA A 126 15.99 -7.44 -29.22
CA ALA A 126 15.77 -8.76 -28.64
C ALA A 126 15.90 -8.73 -27.11
N ASP A 127 16.74 -7.84 -26.59
CA ASP A 127 16.96 -7.66 -25.17
C ASP A 127 16.18 -6.45 -24.64
N SER A 128 16.03 -6.39 -23.31
CA SER A 128 15.39 -5.29 -22.58
C SER A 128 16.39 -4.57 -21.69
N VAL A 129 16.19 -3.27 -21.48
CA VAL A 129 16.78 -2.58 -20.34
C VAL A 129 16.00 -2.99 -19.10
N LYS A 130 16.70 -3.31 -18.04
CA LYS A 130 16.09 -3.61 -16.74
C LYS A 130 16.38 -2.50 -15.76
N VAL A 131 15.31 -2.02 -15.14
CA VAL A 131 15.32 -0.97 -14.12
C VAL A 131 14.99 -1.62 -12.81
N THR A 132 15.91 -1.59 -11.84
CA THR A 132 15.74 -2.21 -10.53
C THR A 132 15.89 -1.19 -9.43
N LEU A 133 14.98 -1.20 -8.45
CA LEU A 133 15.15 -0.46 -7.20
C LEU A 133 16.10 -1.21 -6.28
N THR A 134 17.07 -0.50 -5.72
CA THR A 134 18.11 -1.05 -4.86
C THR A 134 18.30 -0.19 -3.61
N GLY A 135 19.04 -0.70 -2.63
CA GLY A 135 19.32 0.01 -1.38
C GLY A 135 18.21 -0.16 -0.34
N ASP A 136 18.26 0.66 0.68
CA ASP A 136 17.25 0.67 1.76
C ASP A 136 16.02 1.48 1.32
N LEU A 137 15.04 0.82 0.72
CA LEU A 137 13.83 1.44 0.20
C LEU A 137 12.96 2.07 1.29
N SER A 138 13.17 1.75 2.58
CA SER A 138 12.42 2.36 3.69
C SER A 138 12.68 3.85 3.84
N LEU A 139 13.77 4.33 3.26
CA LEU A 139 14.12 5.75 3.23
C LEU A 139 13.40 6.55 2.13
N LEU A 140 12.66 5.89 1.26
CA LEU A 140 11.80 6.55 0.27
C LEU A 140 10.50 7.01 0.96
N THR A 141 10.49 8.23 1.46
CA THR A 141 9.41 8.77 2.30
C THR A 141 8.32 9.51 1.53
N GLU A 142 8.59 9.92 0.29
CA GLU A 142 7.57 10.54 -0.56
C GLU A 142 6.63 9.47 -1.12
N ARG A 143 5.38 9.86 -1.32
CA ARG A 143 4.34 8.94 -1.82
C ARG A 143 4.57 8.47 -3.26
N ASN A 144 5.19 9.32 -4.07
CA ASN A 144 5.42 9.04 -5.48
C ASN A 144 6.76 9.63 -5.93
N TYR A 145 7.58 8.78 -6.53
CA TYR A 145 8.82 9.20 -7.19
C TYR A 145 8.75 8.91 -8.68
N LEU A 146 9.57 9.62 -9.46
CA LEU A 146 9.73 9.42 -10.88
C LEU A 146 11.21 9.26 -11.22
N ALA A 147 11.51 8.23 -12.01
CA ALA A 147 12.82 8.00 -12.62
C ALA A 147 12.71 8.12 -14.14
N PRO A 148 12.96 9.29 -14.72
CA PRO A 148 13.01 9.45 -16.16
C PRO A 148 14.27 8.84 -16.75
N LEU A 149 14.13 8.10 -17.85
CA LEU A 149 15.22 7.55 -18.63
C LEU A 149 15.18 8.15 -20.03
N ARG A 150 16.15 8.98 -20.37
CA ARG A 150 16.29 9.54 -21.70
C ARG A 150 16.93 8.52 -22.64
N ILE A 151 16.38 8.41 -23.85
CA ILE A 151 16.94 7.58 -24.91
C ILE A 151 17.89 8.40 -25.73
N LYS A 152 19.14 7.94 -25.87
CA LYS A 152 20.12 8.43 -26.81
C LYS A 152 20.30 7.40 -27.94
N ALA A 153 19.95 7.75 -29.14
CA ALA A 153 19.98 6.83 -30.26
C ALA A 153 21.15 7.16 -31.22
N GLU A 154 21.70 6.13 -31.85
CA GLU A 154 22.69 6.19 -32.93
C GLU A 154 22.11 5.46 -34.15
N GLY A 155 22.13 6.09 -35.28
CA GLY A 155 21.62 5.57 -36.56
C GLY A 155 20.31 6.19 -37.02
N ILE A 156 19.37 6.39 -36.12
CA ILE A 156 18.15 7.17 -36.33
C ILE A 156 17.83 8.00 -35.08
N ASP A 157 17.00 9.01 -35.18
CA ASP A 157 16.70 9.91 -34.07
C ASP A 157 15.78 9.26 -33.04
N ALA A 158 15.92 9.66 -31.77
CA ALA A 158 14.91 9.35 -30.75
C ALA A 158 13.66 10.19 -31.02
N SER A 159 12.50 9.62 -30.72
CA SER A 159 11.22 10.35 -30.81
C SER A 159 11.23 11.56 -29.87
N GLU A 160 10.77 12.72 -30.36
CA GLU A 160 10.63 13.91 -29.50
C GLU A 160 9.60 13.69 -28.39
N VAL A 161 8.52 12.94 -28.65
CA VAL A 161 7.42 12.68 -27.72
C VAL A 161 7.69 11.44 -26.87
N MET A 162 8.29 10.40 -27.46
CA MET A 162 8.51 9.09 -26.80
C MET A 162 10.01 8.78 -26.64
N GLY A 163 10.89 9.78 -26.73
CA GLY A 163 12.34 9.65 -26.55
C GLY A 163 12.79 9.64 -25.09
N ALA A 164 11.85 9.58 -24.17
CA ALA A 164 12.08 9.29 -22.76
C ALA A 164 11.02 8.29 -22.29
N VAL A 165 11.42 7.40 -21.39
CA VAL A 165 10.52 6.52 -20.66
C VAL A 165 10.58 6.89 -19.18
N TYR A 166 9.45 6.81 -18.51
CA TYR A 166 9.33 7.20 -17.13
C TYR A 166 9.00 5.98 -16.28
N VAL A 167 9.74 5.81 -15.19
CA VAL A 167 9.43 4.77 -14.18
C VAL A 167 8.96 5.47 -12.92
N ALA A 168 7.65 5.39 -12.66
CA ALA A 168 7.07 5.84 -11.41
C ALA A 168 7.32 4.81 -10.31
N VAL A 169 7.67 5.29 -9.13
CA VAL A 169 7.74 4.47 -7.91
C VAL A 169 6.68 4.99 -6.97
N ALA A 170 5.61 4.21 -6.82
CA ALA A 170 4.54 4.50 -5.87
C ALA A 170 4.86 3.81 -4.55
N THR A 171 4.99 4.59 -3.48
CA THR A 171 5.23 4.08 -2.14
C THR A 171 3.94 4.07 -1.34
N GLU A 172 3.70 3.01 -0.63
CA GLU A 172 2.56 2.82 0.25
C GLU A 172 3.04 2.39 1.63
N ILE A 173 2.41 2.91 2.68
CA ILE A 173 2.66 2.46 4.05
C ILE A 173 1.61 1.41 4.39
N ASN A 174 2.03 0.26 4.92
CA ASN A 174 1.14 -0.75 5.43
C ASN A 174 1.60 -1.20 6.83
N LEU A 175 0.92 -0.72 7.84
CA LEU A 175 1.13 -1.06 9.25
C LEU A 175 0.36 -2.33 9.65
N ILE A 176 -0.35 -2.97 8.73
CA ILE A 176 -1.15 -4.16 9.02
C ILE A 176 -0.23 -5.34 9.37
N ARG A 177 -0.54 -5.97 10.48
CA ARG A 177 0.11 -7.18 10.98
C ARG A 177 -0.74 -8.40 10.62
N ALA A 178 -0.13 -9.41 10.03
CA ALA A 178 -0.81 -10.68 9.80
C ALA A 178 -1.22 -11.32 11.14
N ILE A 179 -2.46 -11.80 11.21
CA ILE A 179 -3.02 -12.53 12.34
C ILE A 179 -3.65 -13.84 11.86
N GLU A 180 -3.58 -14.87 12.70
CA GLU A 180 -4.13 -16.20 12.40
C GLU A 180 -5.46 -16.44 13.14
N SER A 181 -5.69 -15.71 14.21
CA SER A 181 -6.90 -15.82 15.03
C SER A 181 -7.30 -14.48 15.62
N THR A 182 -8.52 -14.40 16.17
CA THR A 182 -8.99 -13.22 16.92
C THR A 182 -8.24 -13.01 18.23
N ASP A 183 -7.60 -14.06 18.75
CA ASP A 183 -6.80 -13.99 19.99
C ASP A 183 -5.48 -13.22 19.77
N ASP A 184 -5.11 -13.02 18.51
CA ASP A 184 -3.92 -12.20 18.12
C ASP A 184 -4.22 -10.69 18.17
N MET A 185 -5.48 -10.29 18.39
CA MET A 185 -5.82 -8.87 18.56
C MET A 185 -5.24 -8.33 19.86
N VAL A 186 -4.57 -7.17 19.79
CA VAL A 186 -3.91 -6.55 20.95
C VAL A 186 -4.84 -5.52 21.60
N GLY A 187 -4.86 -5.52 22.92
CA GLY A 187 -5.67 -4.57 23.69
C GLY A 187 -7.12 -5.03 23.89
N PHE A 188 -8.01 -4.09 23.90
CA PHE A 188 -9.45 -4.33 24.16
C PHE A 188 -10.30 -3.45 23.25
N THR A 189 -11.54 -3.88 23.03
CA THR A 189 -12.52 -3.09 22.27
C THR A 189 -12.84 -1.78 22.96
N ALA A 190 -12.75 -0.67 22.25
CA ALA A 190 -13.06 0.65 22.78
C ALA A 190 -14.51 0.71 23.32
N THR A 191 -14.67 1.30 24.50
CA THR A 191 -15.97 1.58 25.11
C THR A 191 -16.44 3.00 24.76
N GLY A 192 -17.72 3.31 24.97
CA GLY A 192 -18.25 4.65 24.73
C GLY A 192 -18.45 5.02 23.26
N ARG A 193 -18.41 4.04 22.37
CA ARG A 193 -18.55 4.23 20.92
C ARG A 193 -19.83 4.92 20.48
N SER A 194 -20.89 4.85 21.29
CA SER A 194 -22.16 5.55 21.01
C SER A 194 -22.04 7.08 20.92
N ALA A 195 -20.92 7.64 21.40
CA ALA A 195 -20.61 9.07 21.25
C ALA A 195 -19.90 9.39 19.93
N TRP A 196 -19.41 8.38 19.21
CA TRP A 196 -18.69 8.57 17.95
C TRP A 196 -19.63 9.00 16.84
N THR A 197 -19.07 9.64 15.84
CA THR A 197 -19.83 10.08 14.67
C THR A 197 -19.11 9.65 13.40
N ALA A 198 -19.89 9.47 12.32
CA ALA A 198 -19.35 9.27 10.99
C ALA A 198 -20.16 10.08 9.97
N ASP A 199 -19.58 10.33 8.81
CA ASP A 199 -20.15 11.16 7.76
C ASP A 199 -21.09 10.41 6.80
N CYS A 200 -21.76 9.39 7.31
CA CYS A 200 -22.78 8.64 6.58
C CYS A 200 -24.15 8.70 7.25
N GLY A 201 -25.22 8.41 6.49
CA GLY A 201 -26.55 8.28 7.06
C GLY A 201 -26.65 7.09 8.01
N ASN A 202 -27.40 7.23 9.09
CA ASN A 202 -27.59 6.18 10.11
C ASN A 202 -26.29 5.68 10.75
N TYR A 203 -25.27 6.52 10.82
CA TYR A 203 -23.95 6.14 11.37
C TYR A 203 -24.00 5.54 12.77
N ALA A 204 -25.02 5.87 13.56
CA ALA A 204 -25.20 5.31 14.92
C ALA A 204 -25.27 3.78 14.89
N ASN A 205 -25.76 3.19 13.79
CA ASN A 205 -25.83 1.74 13.61
C ASN A 205 -24.42 1.09 13.52
N LEU A 206 -23.38 1.87 13.24
CA LEU A 206 -22.00 1.37 13.20
C LEU A 206 -21.37 1.25 14.62
N PHE A 207 -22.02 1.84 15.63
CA PHE A 207 -21.45 2.00 16.98
C PHE A 207 -22.40 1.56 18.10
N ASP A 208 -23.52 0.91 17.76
CA ASP A 208 -24.60 0.56 18.72
C ASP A 208 -24.45 -0.83 19.38
N VAL A 209 -23.35 -1.54 19.08
CA VAL A 209 -23.06 -2.89 19.57
C VAL A 209 -24.07 -3.94 19.07
N SER A 210 -24.74 -3.66 17.97
CA SER A 210 -25.77 -4.53 17.39
C SER A 210 -25.39 -4.99 15.98
N THR A 211 -25.40 -6.29 15.76
CA THR A 211 -25.26 -6.85 14.40
C THR A 211 -26.57 -6.91 13.62
N SER A 212 -27.68 -6.49 14.24
CA SER A 212 -29.01 -6.47 13.61
C SER A 212 -29.33 -5.17 12.89
N THR A 213 -28.55 -4.13 13.16
CA THR A 213 -28.57 -2.83 12.50
C THR A 213 -27.41 -2.72 11.52
N SER A 214 -27.55 -1.89 10.49
CA SER A 214 -26.49 -1.71 9.51
C SER A 214 -26.60 -0.35 8.80
N VAL A 215 -25.53 0.02 8.14
CA VAL A 215 -25.46 1.11 7.18
C VAL A 215 -25.28 0.52 5.78
N ASP A 216 -26.12 0.95 4.85
CA ASP A 216 -26.02 0.62 3.43
C ASP A 216 -25.12 1.63 2.72
N PHE A 217 -24.23 1.13 1.86
CA PHE A 217 -23.36 1.96 1.05
C PHE A 217 -23.81 2.01 -0.41
N PRO A 218 -23.73 3.17 -1.08
CA PRO A 218 -24.24 3.34 -2.43
C PRO A 218 -23.44 2.55 -3.47
N GLU A 219 -22.11 2.50 -3.32
CA GLU A 219 -21.22 1.93 -4.32
C GLU A 219 -20.65 0.59 -3.87
N GLN A 220 -20.24 -0.24 -4.82
CA GLN A 220 -19.54 -1.49 -4.51
C GLN A 220 -18.11 -1.22 -4.02
N TYR A 221 -17.48 -0.17 -4.53
CA TYR A 221 -16.10 0.19 -4.20
C TYR A 221 -15.98 1.70 -3.97
N GLY A 222 -14.93 2.09 -3.24
CA GLY A 222 -14.55 3.49 -3.09
C GLY A 222 -15.44 4.31 -2.17
N ASN A 223 -16.23 3.67 -1.31
CA ASN A 223 -17.02 4.38 -0.30
C ASN A 223 -16.09 4.91 0.79
N VAL A 224 -16.02 6.22 0.93
CA VAL A 224 -15.23 6.87 1.97
C VAL A 224 -16.10 7.11 3.20
N LEU A 225 -15.60 6.70 4.36
CA LEU A 225 -16.23 6.87 5.66
C LEU A 225 -15.24 7.55 6.61
N ASN A 226 -15.55 8.77 7.05
CA ASN A 226 -14.76 9.49 8.03
C ASN A 226 -15.39 9.33 9.41
N ILE A 227 -14.63 8.85 10.39
CA ILE A 227 -15.05 8.57 11.76
C ILE A 227 -14.36 9.54 12.70
N ASP A 228 -15.10 10.20 13.59
CA ASP A 228 -14.58 10.97 14.73
C ASP A 228 -14.85 10.20 16.02
N MET A 229 -13.79 9.67 16.63
CA MET A 229 -13.83 8.95 17.90
C MET A 229 -13.97 9.88 19.13
N LYS A 230 -14.02 11.21 18.93
CA LYS A 230 -14.13 12.29 19.91
C LYS A 230 -12.89 12.51 20.75
N GLU A 231 -12.10 11.50 20.97
CA GLU A 231 -10.85 11.54 21.74
C GLU A 231 -9.74 10.83 20.97
N GLN A 232 -8.50 11.23 21.20
CA GLN A 232 -7.35 10.51 20.67
C GLN A 232 -7.24 9.15 21.37
N GLN A 233 -7.06 8.10 20.56
CA GLN A 233 -6.95 6.72 21.00
C GLN A 233 -5.63 6.13 20.52
N LEU A 234 -5.08 5.18 21.26
CA LEU A 234 -3.96 4.33 20.84
C LEU A 234 -4.51 3.07 20.19
N VAL A 235 -4.78 3.15 18.88
CA VAL A 235 -5.51 2.11 18.14
C VAL A 235 -4.54 1.01 17.71
N THR A 236 -4.83 -0.23 18.05
CA THR A 236 -4.03 -1.43 17.75
C THR A 236 -4.64 -2.29 16.65
N GLY A 237 -5.87 -2.01 16.28
CA GLY A 237 -6.58 -2.75 15.23
C GLY A 237 -8.05 -2.36 15.16
N LEU A 238 -8.74 -2.99 14.24
CA LEU A 238 -10.18 -2.78 14.05
C LEU A 238 -10.90 -4.09 13.72
N CYS A 239 -12.20 -4.09 13.98
CA CYS A 239 -13.11 -5.15 13.59
C CYS A 239 -14.30 -4.54 12.86
N LEU A 240 -14.62 -5.08 11.68
CA LEU A 240 -15.74 -4.66 10.85
C LEU A 240 -16.78 -5.78 10.79
N GLY A 241 -18.00 -5.51 11.27
CA GLY A 241 -19.17 -6.34 11.02
C GLY A 241 -19.71 -6.06 9.60
N TYR A 242 -20.03 -7.10 8.82
CA TYR A 242 -20.33 -6.93 7.40
C TYR A 242 -21.48 -7.84 6.91
N GLY A 243 -22.17 -7.37 5.87
CA GLY A 243 -23.08 -8.21 5.08
C GLY A 243 -22.35 -9.00 3.99
N SER A 244 -21.29 -8.45 3.40
CA SER A 244 -20.32 -9.14 2.55
C SER A 244 -18.92 -8.68 2.91
N VAL A 245 -17.93 -9.57 2.82
CA VAL A 245 -16.54 -9.30 3.25
C VAL A 245 -16.05 -7.99 2.61
N PRO A 246 -15.73 -6.97 3.42
CA PRO A 246 -15.24 -5.72 2.91
C PRO A 246 -13.76 -5.82 2.51
N SER A 247 -13.37 -5.04 1.50
CA SER A 247 -12.00 -4.54 1.40
C SER A 247 -11.96 -3.17 2.04
N VAL A 248 -10.91 -2.87 2.78
CA VAL A 248 -10.83 -1.59 3.50
C VAL A 248 -9.41 -1.02 3.39
N SER A 249 -9.29 0.23 2.98
CA SER A 249 -8.07 1.01 3.15
C SER A 249 -8.25 1.93 4.35
N ILE A 250 -7.23 1.98 5.21
CA ILE A 250 -7.29 2.65 6.50
C ILE A 250 -6.31 3.81 6.50
N GLU A 251 -6.83 4.99 6.79
CA GLU A 251 -6.05 6.18 7.07
C GLU A 251 -6.43 6.71 8.46
N TYR A 252 -5.53 7.41 9.11
CA TYR A 252 -5.72 7.94 10.45
C TYR A 252 -5.21 9.37 10.59
N SER A 253 -5.79 10.11 11.52
CA SER A 253 -5.41 11.49 11.80
C SER A 253 -5.66 11.85 13.26
N ALA A 254 -4.84 12.76 13.79
CA ALA A 254 -5.06 13.37 15.10
C ALA A 254 -5.95 14.63 15.01
N ASP A 255 -5.91 15.35 13.88
CA ASP A 255 -6.56 16.66 13.69
C ASP A 255 -7.78 16.63 12.77
N GLY A 256 -7.96 15.57 11.98
CA GLY A 256 -9.04 15.43 11.00
C GLY A 256 -8.76 16.08 9.65
N GLU A 257 -7.62 16.72 9.48
CA GLU A 257 -7.20 17.39 8.25
C GLU A 257 -6.06 16.64 7.56
N ASN A 258 -5.01 16.28 8.32
CA ASN A 258 -3.83 15.60 7.84
C ASN A 258 -3.94 14.09 8.11
N PHE A 259 -4.16 13.31 7.06
CA PHE A 259 -4.30 11.86 7.17
C PHE A 259 -3.03 11.13 6.72
N SER A 260 -2.62 10.16 7.52
CA SER A 260 -1.55 9.21 7.25
C SER A 260 -2.12 7.84 6.93
N GLN A 261 -1.45 7.06 6.08
CA GLN A 261 -1.87 5.70 5.78
C GLN A 261 -1.55 4.76 6.94
N ALA A 262 -2.52 3.92 7.32
CA ALA A 262 -2.27 2.74 8.16
C ALA A 262 -2.16 1.46 7.32
N GLY A 263 -2.78 1.42 6.14
CA GLY A 263 -2.64 0.34 5.19
C GLY A 263 -3.97 -0.28 4.76
N THR A 264 -3.84 -1.33 3.94
CA THR A 264 -4.96 -2.11 3.40
C THR A 264 -4.71 -3.57 3.74
N PRO A 265 -5.51 -4.20 4.64
CA PRO A 265 -5.39 -5.62 4.91
C PRO A 265 -5.68 -6.44 3.65
N VAL A 266 -4.78 -7.36 3.31
CA VAL A 266 -4.97 -8.32 2.22
C VAL A 266 -5.21 -9.72 2.76
N ALA A 267 -5.62 -10.65 1.89
CA ALA A 267 -5.83 -12.04 2.28
C ALA A 267 -4.57 -12.62 2.97
N GLY A 268 -4.76 -13.20 4.16
CA GLY A 268 -3.68 -13.68 5.03
C GLY A 268 -3.16 -12.66 6.05
N GLU A 269 -3.61 -11.40 6.00
CA GLU A 269 -3.29 -10.38 7.01
C GLU A 269 -4.47 -10.08 7.93
N TYR A 270 -5.64 -10.62 7.66
CA TYR A 270 -6.84 -10.48 8.49
C TYR A 270 -7.51 -11.83 8.70
N VAL A 271 -8.30 -11.93 9.75
CA VAL A 271 -9.15 -13.10 10.00
C VAL A 271 -10.62 -12.73 9.96
N THR A 272 -11.45 -13.70 9.59
CA THR A 272 -12.92 -13.55 9.56
C THR A 272 -13.57 -14.56 10.48
N GLY A 273 -14.63 -14.15 11.15
CA GLY A 273 -15.42 -15.03 12.03
C GLY A 273 -16.75 -14.39 12.39
N GLY A 274 -17.84 -15.13 12.31
CA GLY A 274 -19.17 -14.66 12.71
C GLY A 274 -19.64 -13.40 11.95
N SER A 275 -19.37 -13.30 10.65
CA SER A 275 -19.62 -12.08 9.85
C SER A 275 -18.87 -10.85 10.37
N ARG A 276 -17.67 -11.05 10.88
CA ARG A 276 -16.76 -10.00 11.30
C ARG A 276 -15.37 -10.20 10.68
N MET A 277 -14.74 -9.12 10.26
CA MET A 277 -13.38 -9.06 9.79
C MET A 277 -12.51 -8.36 10.82
N TYR A 278 -11.41 -8.95 11.21
CA TYR A 278 -10.45 -8.41 12.18
C TYR A 278 -9.13 -8.12 11.51
N ALA A 279 -8.61 -6.90 11.70
CA ALA A 279 -7.31 -6.48 11.23
C ALA A 279 -6.53 -5.84 12.37
N ALA A 280 -5.27 -6.21 12.53
CA ALA A 280 -4.39 -5.73 13.58
C ALA A 280 -3.25 -4.90 12.99
N PHE A 281 -2.73 -3.94 13.75
CA PHE A 281 -1.56 -3.17 13.40
C PHE A 281 -0.28 -3.72 14.04
N HIS A 282 0.85 -3.43 13.42
CA HIS A 282 2.15 -3.54 14.06
C HIS A 282 2.29 -2.40 15.09
N GLY A 283 2.10 -2.72 16.38
CA GLY A 283 2.07 -1.72 17.44
C GLY A 283 0.73 -1.00 17.52
N HIS A 284 0.76 0.32 17.64
CA HIS A 284 -0.44 1.16 17.68
C HIS A 284 -0.28 2.39 16.77
N ILE A 285 -1.40 2.99 16.43
CA ILE A 285 -1.49 4.31 15.80
C ILE A 285 -2.20 5.27 16.75
N GLU A 286 -1.73 6.52 16.82
CA GLU A 286 -2.39 7.57 17.57
C GLU A 286 -3.42 8.28 16.69
N ALA A 287 -4.69 8.08 16.97
CA ALA A 287 -5.75 8.59 16.13
C ALA A 287 -6.94 9.10 16.94
N ARG A 288 -7.49 10.24 16.55
CA ARG A 288 -8.85 10.64 16.87
C ARG A 288 -9.78 10.39 15.69
N TYR A 289 -9.26 10.51 14.48
CA TYR A 289 -10.04 10.34 13.26
C TYR A 289 -9.52 9.15 12.47
N LEU A 290 -10.45 8.35 11.96
CA LEU A 290 -10.17 7.30 10.99
C LEU A 290 -10.92 7.62 9.70
N ARG A 291 -10.23 7.39 8.58
CA ARG A 291 -10.86 7.40 7.26
C ARG A 291 -10.74 5.99 6.69
N LEU A 292 -11.90 5.39 6.42
CA LEU A 292 -11.98 4.06 5.82
C LEU A 292 -12.49 4.21 4.39
N THR A 293 -11.73 3.71 3.41
CA THR A 293 -12.25 3.54 2.06
C THR A 293 -12.68 2.09 1.90
N VAL A 294 -14.00 1.87 1.81
CA VAL A 294 -14.60 0.54 1.88
C VAL A 294 -15.09 0.09 0.50
N GLY A 295 -14.78 -1.16 0.16
CA GLY A 295 -15.36 -1.88 -0.96
C GLY A 295 -15.95 -3.20 -0.50
N PHE A 296 -16.84 -3.80 -1.29
CA PHE A 296 -17.55 -5.02 -0.93
C PHE A 296 -17.35 -6.10 -1.99
N SER A 297 -17.25 -7.36 -1.57
CA SER A 297 -17.14 -8.51 -2.47
C SER A 297 -18.44 -8.78 -3.25
N SER A 298 -19.57 -8.23 -2.80
CA SER A 298 -20.88 -8.37 -3.44
C SER A 298 -21.46 -7.00 -3.82
N SER A 299 -21.99 -6.90 -5.02
CA SER A 299 -22.77 -5.72 -5.46
C SER A 299 -24.17 -5.64 -4.83
N TRP A 300 -24.67 -6.75 -4.29
CA TRP A 300 -26.01 -6.85 -3.68
C TRP A 300 -26.02 -6.58 -2.18
N SER A 301 -24.93 -6.90 -1.47
CA SER A 301 -24.81 -6.68 -0.03
C SER A 301 -23.63 -5.76 0.22
N LYS A 302 -23.93 -4.47 0.36
CA LYS A 302 -22.96 -3.39 0.56
C LYS A 302 -23.21 -2.75 1.92
N THR A 303 -23.06 -3.55 2.99
CA THR A 303 -23.45 -3.14 4.34
C THR A 303 -22.33 -3.35 5.34
N LEU A 304 -22.21 -2.41 6.27
CA LEU A 304 -21.51 -2.60 7.54
C LEU A 304 -22.52 -2.53 8.67
N SER A 305 -22.44 -3.49 9.60
CA SER A 305 -23.29 -3.53 10.77
C SER A 305 -22.63 -2.96 12.02
N GLU A 306 -21.27 -3.00 12.08
CA GLU A 306 -20.56 -2.61 13.29
C GLU A 306 -19.11 -2.25 12.94
N ILE A 307 -18.56 -1.27 13.65
CA ILE A 307 -17.15 -0.92 13.63
C ILE A 307 -16.64 -0.90 15.06
N ASP A 308 -15.81 -1.88 15.39
CA ASP A 308 -15.10 -1.96 16.66
C ASP A 308 -13.65 -1.54 16.48
N ILE A 309 -13.12 -0.76 17.40
CA ILE A 309 -11.72 -0.38 17.46
C ILE A 309 -11.08 -1.10 18.64
N TYR A 310 -9.98 -1.77 18.37
CA TYR A 310 -9.10 -2.30 19.42
C TYR A 310 -8.10 -1.24 19.80
N LYS A 311 -7.86 -1.07 21.11
CA LYS A 311 -6.99 -0.04 21.64
C LYS A 311 -6.25 -0.49 22.90
N ILE A 312 -5.23 0.27 23.26
CA ILE A 312 -4.58 0.25 24.57
C ILE A 312 -4.79 1.59 25.28
N ASP A 313 -4.74 1.62 26.60
CA ASP A 313 -5.00 2.86 27.37
C ASP A 313 -3.77 3.76 27.51
N SER A 314 -2.57 3.18 27.39
CA SER A 314 -1.32 3.92 27.46
C SER A 314 -0.25 3.20 26.65
N GLU A 315 0.69 3.96 26.08
CA GLU A 315 1.99 3.38 25.79
C GLU A 315 2.53 2.84 27.12
N ASP A 316 2.79 1.54 27.18
CA ASP A 316 3.48 1.01 28.36
C ASP A 316 4.89 1.60 28.36
N PRO A 317 5.24 2.48 29.33
CA PRO A 317 6.56 3.10 29.37
C PRO A 317 7.68 2.08 29.61
N THR A 318 7.33 0.81 29.81
CA THR A 318 8.28 -0.30 29.91
C THR A 318 8.57 -0.98 28.58
N VAL A 319 7.92 -0.59 27.48
CA VAL A 319 8.32 -1.03 26.12
C VAL A 319 9.61 -0.32 25.73
N HIS A 320 10.71 -0.83 26.22
CA HIS A 320 12.03 -0.43 25.79
C HIS A 320 12.42 -1.21 24.53
N ALA A 321 13.19 -0.57 23.65
CA ALA A 321 13.92 -1.31 22.64
C ALA A 321 14.79 -2.36 23.36
N VAL A 322 14.50 -3.64 23.10
CA VAL A 322 15.17 -4.71 23.81
C VAL A 322 16.61 -4.81 23.38
N THR A 323 17.51 -4.55 24.29
CA THR A 323 18.94 -4.79 24.14
C THR A 323 19.35 -5.85 25.16
N GLY A 324 19.62 -7.08 24.66
CA GLY A 324 20.15 -8.14 25.52
C GLY A 324 19.11 -8.91 26.33
N THR A 325 19.23 -8.90 27.65
CA THR A 325 18.42 -9.71 28.59
C THR A 325 17.24 -8.95 29.23
N GLU A 326 16.83 -7.83 28.67
CA GLU A 326 15.73 -7.05 29.20
C GLU A 326 14.38 -7.79 29.02
N ASN A 327 13.46 -7.50 29.94
CA ASN A 327 12.16 -8.15 29.99
C ASN A 327 11.24 -7.64 28.88
N LEU A 328 10.89 -8.52 27.94
CA LEU A 328 10.09 -8.22 26.74
C LEU A 328 8.56 -8.30 26.98
N ILE A 329 8.14 -8.66 28.17
CA ILE A 329 6.73 -8.88 28.43
C ILE A 329 6.05 -7.55 28.70
N THR A 330 5.30 -7.08 27.72
CA THR A 330 4.41 -5.94 27.84
C THR A 330 2.98 -6.48 27.81
N GLY A 331 2.34 -6.55 28.94
CA GLY A 331 0.96 -6.96 29.02
C GLY A 331 0.42 -6.78 30.44
N LYS A 332 -0.70 -6.11 30.55
CA LYS A 332 -1.45 -6.06 31.81
C LYS A 332 -2.26 -7.35 31.92
N ILE A 333 -1.79 -8.29 32.74
CA ILE A 333 -2.63 -9.41 33.15
C ILE A 333 -3.63 -8.88 34.17
N THR A 334 -4.84 -8.59 33.72
CA THR A 334 -5.92 -8.22 34.64
C THR A 334 -6.70 -9.49 34.97
N HIS A 335 -6.39 -10.10 36.11
CA HIS A 335 -7.17 -11.18 36.64
C HIS A 335 -7.72 -10.76 38.03
N ARG A 336 -9.03 -10.78 38.16
CA ARG A 336 -9.70 -10.55 39.46
C ARG A 336 -10.18 -11.87 40.02
N GLN A 337 -9.51 -12.38 41.03
CA GLN A 337 -9.97 -13.53 41.76
C GLN A 337 -11.03 -13.08 42.78
N THR A 338 -12.24 -13.59 42.65
CA THR A 338 -13.32 -13.39 43.62
C THR A 338 -13.57 -14.68 44.36
N GLY A 339 -12.90 -14.85 45.49
CA GLY A 339 -13.33 -15.81 46.54
C GLY A 339 -13.15 -17.31 46.29
N SER A 340 -12.45 -17.74 45.23
CA SER A 340 -12.15 -19.15 44.97
C SER A 340 -10.65 -19.44 45.12
N THR A 341 -10.33 -20.59 45.76
CA THR A 341 -8.96 -21.09 45.88
C THR A 341 -8.56 -22.09 44.78
N SER A 342 -9.38 -22.20 43.73
CA SER A 342 -9.06 -23.06 42.59
C SER A 342 -7.97 -22.40 41.71
N ASP A 343 -7.18 -23.26 41.07
CA ASP A 343 -6.13 -22.85 40.15
C ASP A 343 -6.69 -21.90 39.08
N VAL A 344 -6.06 -20.74 38.96
CA VAL A 344 -6.37 -19.74 37.94
C VAL A 344 -5.33 -19.85 36.83
N ASN A 345 -5.77 -20.27 35.65
CA ASN A 345 -4.94 -20.31 34.47
C ASN A 345 -5.09 -18.98 33.74
N ALA A 346 -4.00 -18.24 33.64
CA ALA A 346 -3.88 -17.06 32.76
C ALA A 346 -2.97 -17.42 31.57
N SER A 347 -3.43 -17.14 30.38
CA SER A 347 -2.60 -17.20 29.19
C SER A 347 -2.28 -15.77 28.71
N PHE A 348 -1.06 -15.55 28.29
CA PHE A 348 -0.64 -14.29 27.70
C PHE A 348 0.33 -14.57 26.55
N SER A 349 0.34 -13.66 25.60
CA SER A 349 1.27 -13.70 24.47
C SER A 349 2.37 -12.68 24.69
N ALA A 350 3.61 -13.06 24.44
CA ALA A 350 4.74 -12.14 24.45
C ALA A 350 4.95 -11.59 23.05
N TYR A 351 5.10 -10.28 22.96
CA TYR A 351 5.36 -9.58 21.72
C TYR A 351 6.74 -8.93 21.79
N ALA A 352 7.48 -8.99 20.68
CA ALA A 352 8.77 -8.32 20.56
C ALA A 352 8.66 -7.14 19.60
N THR A 353 9.30 -6.04 19.96
CA THR A 353 9.41 -4.84 19.10
C THR A 353 10.56 -4.93 18.09
N VAL A 354 11.20 -6.10 17.98
CA VAL A 354 12.34 -6.38 17.10
C VAL A 354 11.91 -7.14 15.86
N ALA A 355 12.56 -6.88 14.73
CA ALA A 355 12.24 -7.50 13.43
C ALA A 355 12.48 -9.03 13.37
N SER A 356 13.23 -9.61 14.33
CA SER A 356 13.47 -11.05 14.43
C SER A 356 13.47 -11.47 15.89
N THR A 357 12.66 -12.48 16.21
CA THR A 357 12.59 -13.12 17.53
C THR A 357 13.37 -14.43 17.61
N SER A 358 14.09 -14.83 16.56
CA SER A 358 14.91 -16.04 16.58
C SER A 358 16.05 -15.90 17.58
N GLY A 359 16.16 -16.85 18.52
CA GLY A 359 17.17 -16.85 19.57
C GLY A 359 16.75 -16.24 20.90
N TYR A 360 15.52 -15.73 21.00
CA TYR A 360 14.97 -15.27 22.27
C TYR A 360 14.19 -16.38 22.96
N THR A 361 14.40 -16.52 24.26
CA THR A 361 13.61 -17.40 25.13
C THR A 361 12.86 -16.52 26.11
N VAL A 362 11.55 -16.63 26.13
CA VAL A 362 10.70 -15.93 27.11
C VAL A 362 10.47 -16.86 28.29
N SER A 363 10.87 -16.43 29.48
CA SER A 363 10.53 -17.10 30.73
C SER A 363 9.72 -16.15 31.61
N VAL A 364 8.70 -16.68 32.25
CA VAL A 364 7.84 -15.92 33.15
C VAL A 364 8.05 -16.41 34.57
N ALA A 365 8.33 -15.48 35.47
CA ALA A 365 8.42 -15.76 36.89
C ALA A 365 7.53 -14.79 37.65
N ALA A 366 6.85 -15.28 38.68
CA ALA A 366 6.11 -14.41 39.58
C ALA A 366 7.09 -13.55 40.40
N ASP A 367 6.89 -12.22 40.35
CA ASP A 367 7.59 -11.30 41.22
C ASP A 367 6.64 -10.76 42.31
N ASN A 368 6.68 -11.37 43.46
CA ASN A 368 5.83 -10.99 44.59
C ASN A 368 6.15 -9.58 45.13
N SER A 369 7.29 -8.99 44.80
CA SER A 369 7.62 -7.64 45.23
C SER A 369 6.76 -6.59 44.50
N LEU A 370 6.34 -6.89 43.28
CA LEU A 370 5.44 -6.03 42.51
C LEU A 370 4.00 -6.04 43.00
N VAL A 371 3.57 -7.08 43.72
CA VAL A 371 2.21 -7.17 44.26
C VAL A 371 1.98 -6.08 45.31
N ALA A 372 2.93 -5.83 46.18
CA ALA A 372 2.83 -4.79 47.19
C ALA A 372 2.78 -3.40 46.59
N ALA A 373 3.63 -3.17 45.59
CA ALA A 373 3.64 -1.90 44.85
C ALA A 373 2.33 -1.67 44.07
N TYR A 374 1.82 -2.69 43.43
CA TYR A 374 0.51 -2.63 42.73
C TYR A 374 -0.65 -2.35 43.69
N ASN A 375 -0.73 -3.05 44.80
CA ASN A 375 -1.77 -2.83 45.78
C ASN A 375 -1.72 -1.43 46.40
N THR A 376 -0.51 -0.87 46.59
CA THR A 376 -0.33 0.50 47.07
C THR A 376 -0.80 1.55 46.05
N ALA A 377 -0.62 1.27 44.76
CA ALA A 377 -0.99 2.19 43.70
C ALA A 377 -2.48 2.15 43.32
N HIS A 378 -3.15 1.03 43.56
CA HIS A 378 -4.50 0.79 43.04
C HIS A 378 -5.56 0.46 44.14
N GLY A 379 -5.21 0.46 45.41
CA GLY A 379 -6.10 0.23 46.55
C GLY A 379 -6.42 -1.23 46.74
#